data_73a260365aac7e6c05ae445dcb2cc648
#
_entry.id   73a260365aac7e6c05ae445dcb2cc648
#
_cell.length_a   1.000
_cell.length_b   1.000
_cell.length_c   1.000
_cell.angle_alpha   90.00
_cell.angle_beta   90.00
_cell.angle_gamma   90.00
#
_symmetry.space_group_name_H-M   'P 1'
#
loop_
_entity.id
_entity.type
_entity.pdbx_description
1 polymer ?
#
loop_
_entity_poly.entity_id
_entity_poly.type
_entity_poly.pdbx_seq_one_letter_code
_entity_poly.pdbx_strand_id
1 'polypeptide(L)'
;LDQLVDGRLPVTGQNELLVGEEMARQLSTGVGDELVVVASGADGSMANDLYTLVGIFRSGLTDLDATFAVMPVGDLQTLLVLPPNRVHEIAVATADPMAAEATAARLADILPAVDPAIEVVPWTVLNPAMVDYLALADSMYFIIVVIVFGIAIFGVANSMLMATFERRREFAVMLALGATPRSVWAAVLSEGLAVGVVSLVLGAVVAFPLMVWFHNAPPDMSRF
;
A
#
# COMPACT_ATOMS: atom_id res chain seq x y z
N LEU A 1 -4.08 16.97 -9.19
CA LEU A 1 -3.62 17.70 -10.40
C LEU A 1 -2.33 17.09 -10.97
N ASP A 2 -1.52 16.45 -10.16
CA ASP A 2 -0.27 15.80 -10.61
C ASP A 2 -0.51 14.52 -11.44
N GLN A 3 -1.75 14.09 -11.57
CA GLN A 3 -2.14 12.89 -12.32
C GLN A 3 -2.69 13.19 -13.73
N LEU A 4 -2.85 14.45 -14.12
CA LEU A 4 -3.29 14.82 -15.46
C LEU A 4 -2.11 14.69 -16.45
N VAL A 5 -2.25 13.79 -17.43
CA VAL A 5 -1.22 13.51 -18.43
C VAL A 5 -1.34 14.46 -19.63
N ASP A 6 -2.59 14.72 -20.05
CA ASP A 6 -2.88 15.58 -21.21
C ASP A 6 -4.21 16.30 -21.02
N GLY A 7 -4.36 17.48 -21.62
CA GLY A 7 -5.58 18.25 -21.61
C GLY A 7 -5.83 19.09 -20.35
N ARG A 8 -7.09 19.21 -19.94
CA ARG A 8 -7.57 20.02 -18.81
C ARG A 8 -8.69 19.35 -18.02
N LEU A 9 -9.03 19.92 -16.87
CA LEU A 9 -10.21 19.47 -16.11
C LEU A 9 -11.53 19.87 -16.81
N PRO A 10 -12.58 19.02 -16.69
CA PRO A 10 -13.89 19.28 -17.29
C PRO A 10 -14.62 20.42 -16.57
N VAL A 11 -15.42 21.17 -17.33
CA VAL A 11 -16.22 22.29 -16.84
C VAL A 11 -17.69 21.89 -16.79
N THR A 12 -18.35 22.19 -15.69
CA THR A 12 -19.78 21.87 -15.48
C THR A 12 -20.66 22.50 -16.58
N GLY A 13 -21.57 21.71 -17.12
CA GLY A 13 -22.58 22.16 -18.11
C GLY A 13 -22.06 22.19 -19.55
N GLN A 14 -20.88 21.63 -19.83
CA GLN A 14 -20.32 21.59 -21.18
C GLN A 14 -20.22 20.16 -21.77
N ASN A 15 -20.79 19.18 -21.12
CA ASN A 15 -20.70 17.76 -21.51
C ASN A 15 -19.26 17.33 -21.78
N GLU A 16 -18.41 17.55 -20.78
CA GLU A 16 -16.99 17.25 -20.84
C GLU A 16 -16.65 16.13 -19.86
N LEU A 17 -15.66 15.31 -20.22
CA LEU A 17 -15.17 14.24 -19.36
C LEU A 17 -13.64 14.07 -19.45
N LEU A 18 -13.08 13.43 -18.43
CA LEU A 18 -11.75 12.86 -18.39
C LEU A 18 -11.86 11.36 -18.44
N VAL A 19 -10.89 10.69 -19.04
CA VAL A 19 -10.73 9.24 -18.95
C VAL A 19 -9.31 8.88 -18.49
N GLY A 20 -9.16 7.69 -17.94
CA GLY A 20 -7.83 7.17 -17.65
C GLY A 20 -7.06 6.84 -18.92
N GLU A 21 -5.73 6.89 -18.86
CA GLU A 21 -4.84 6.69 -20.02
C GLU A 21 -5.06 5.33 -20.69
N GLU A 22 -5.27 4.29 -19.92
CA GLU A 22 -5.53 2.95 -20.44
C GLU A 22 -6.86 2.86 -21.17
N MET A 23 -7.92 3.53 -20.66
CA MET A 23 -9.21 3.62 -21.33
C MET A 23 -9.09 4.38 -22.66
N ALA A 24 -8.38 5.52 -22.66
CA ALA A 24 -8.13 6.29 -23.88
C ALA A 24 -7.41 5.44 -24.94
N ARG A 25 -6.42 4.66 -24.53
CA ARG A 25 -5.68 3.75 -25.40
C ARG A 25 -6.57 2.62 -25.97
N GLN A 26 -7.41 2.00 -25.13
CA GLN A 26 -8.32 0.93 -25.55
C GLN A 26 -9.37 1.41 -26.53
N LEU A 27 -9.90 2.61 -26.31
CA LEU A 27 -10.87 3.24 -27.20
C LEU A 27 -10.22 3.90 -28.41
N SER A 28 -8.89 3.99 -28.47
CA SER A 28 -8.12 4.68 -29.51
C SER A 28 -8.58 6.15 -29.67
N THR A 29 -8.81 6.86 -28.56
CA THR A 29 -9.33 8.21 -28.50
C THR A 29 -8.32 9.15 -27.86
N GLY A 30 -8.40 10.44 -28.20
CA GLY A 30 -7.54 11.51 -27.70
C GLY A 30 -8.31 12.74 -27.26
N VAL A 31 -7.61 13.70 -26.66
CA VAL A 31 -8.20 14.98 -26.23
C VAL A 31 -8.81 15.71 -27.44
N GLY A 32 -10.07 16.07 -27.35
CA GLY A 32 -10.87 16.71 -28.40
C GLY A 32 -11.83 15.76 -29.12
N ASP A 33 -11.73 14.46 -28.90
CA ASP A 33 -12.65 13.47 -29.49
C ASP A 33 -13.99 13.44 -28.72
N GLU A 34 -15.01 12.99 -29.39
CA GLU A 34 -16.35 12.82 -28.82
C GLU A 34 -16.60 11.35 -28.43
N LEU A 35 -17.11 11.14 -27.22
CA LEU A 35 -17.45 9.83 -26.68
C LEU A 35 -18.92 9.77 -26.32
N VAL A 36 -19.59 8.68 -26.71
CA VAL A 36 -20.95 8.41 -26.27
C VAL A 36 -20.91 7.70 -24.91
N VAL A 37 -21.46 8.31 -23.89
CA VAL A 37 -21.62 7.70 -22.57
C VAL A 37 -23.01 7.09 -22.50
N VAL A 38 -23.09 5.82 -22.17
CA VAL A 38 -24.35 5.07 -22.01
C VAL A 38 -24.45 4.57 -20.58
N ALA A 39 -25.57 4.85 -19.91
CA ALA A 39 -25.80 4.45 -18.53
C ALA A 39 -27.29 4.11 -18.32
N SER A 40 -27.60 3.56 -17.15
CA SER A 40 -28.98 3.39 -16.69
C SER A 40 -29.38 4.58 -15.81
N GLY A 41 -30.42 5.30 -16.22
CA GLY A 41 -31.01 6.36 -15.39
C GLY A 41 -31.61 5.80 -14.10
N ALA A 42 -31.72 6.64 -13.07
CA ALA A 42 -32.33 6.29 -11.80
C ALA A 42 -33.83 5.95 -11.90
N ASP A 43 -34.48 6.39 -12.97
CA ASP A 43 -35.89 6.09 -13.34
C ASP A 43 -36.03 4.79 -14.15
N GLY A 44 -34.93 4.07 -14.41
CA GLY A 44 -34.89 2.84 -15.22
C GLY A 44 -34.81 3.10 -16.73
N SER A 45 -34.71 4.35 -17.17
CA SER A 45 -34.51 4.68 -18.57
C SER A 45 -33.08 4.39 -19.02
N MET A 46 -32.87 4.22 -20.33
CA MET A 46 -31.54 4.18 -20.91
C MET A 46 -31.08 5.63 -21.16
N ALA A 47 -30.10 6.05 -20.39
CA ALA A 47 -29.47 7.35 -20.54
C ALA A 47 -28.30 7.25 -21.53
N ASN A 48 -28.26 8.15 -22.52
CA ASN A 48 -27.11 8.28 -23.41
C ASN A 48 -26.91 9.74 -23.77
N ASP A 49 -25.66 10.17 -23.80
CA ASP A 49 -25.32 11.52 -24.25
C ASP A 49 -23.91 11.56 -24.82
N LEU A 50 -23.61 12.63 -25.56
CA LEU A 50 -22.33 12.85 -26.20
C LEU A 50 -21.48 13.77 -25.33
N TYR A 51 -20.26 13.32 -25.02
CA TYR A 51 -19.29 14.05 -24.21
C TYR A 51 -17.99 14.27 -24.96
N THR A 52 -17.39 15.43 -24.78
CA THR A 52 -16.05 15.73 -25.32
C THR A 52 -14.99 15.30 -24.34
N LEU A 53 -14.02 14.52 -24.79
CA LEU A 53 -12.83 14.15 -24.01
C LEU A 53 -11.91 15.36 -23.90
N VAL A 54 -11.81 15.98 -22.71
CA VAL A 54 -11.03 17.20 -22.49
C VAL A 54 -9.70 16.95 -21.76
N GLY A 55 -9.50 15.74 -21.25
CA GLY A 55 -8.23 15.39 -20.64
C GLY A 55 -8.10 13.90 -20.32
N ILE A 56 -6.87 13.49 -20.13
CA ILE A 56 -6.46 12.11 -19.84
C ILE A 56 -5.68 12.12 -18.52
N PHE A 57 -6.06 11.27 -17.58
CA PHE A 57 -5.36 11.12 -16.31
C PHE A 57 -4.65 9.77 -16.19
N ARG A 58 -3.65 9.70 -15.31
CA ARG A 58 -2.95 8.47 -14.93
C ARG A 58 -2.90 8.36 -13.41
N SER A 59 -3.56 7.35 -12.86
CA SER A 59 -3.57 7.10 -11.40
C SER A 59 -2.37 6.29 -10.91
N GLY A 60 -1.67 5.62 -11.81
CA GLY A 60 -0.64 4.63 -11.50
C GLY A 60 -1.17 3.21 -11.30
N LEU A 61 -2.49 3.01 -11.39
CA LEU A 61 -3.15 1.71 -11.34
C LEU A 61 -3.83 1.45 -12.69
N THR A 62 -3.29 0.52 -13.46
CA THR A 62 -3.77 0.22 -14.83
C THR A 62 -5.26 -0.12 -14.87
N ASP A 63 -5.75 -0.90 -13.90
CA ASP A 63 -7.16 -1.29 -13.83
C ASP A 63 -8.09 -0.08 -13.58
N LEU A 64 -7.66 0.86 -12.77
CA LEU A 64 -8.38 2.10 -12.51
C LEU A 64 -8.37 3.00 -13.75
N ASP A 65 -7.22 3.13 -14.38
CA ASP A 65 -7.06 3.91 -15.62
C ASP A 65 -7.82 3.28 -16.81
N ALA A 66 -8.16 1.98 -16.73
CA ALA A 66 -8.95 1.29 -17.74
C ALA A 66 -10.48 1.42 -17.54
N THR A 67 -10.93 1.74 -16.32
CA THR A 67 -12.37 1.64 -15.97
C THR A 67 -13.00 2.95 -15.53
N PHE A 68 -12.20 3.94 -15.11
CA PHE A 68 -12.74 5.18 -14.57
C PHE A 68 -12.78 6.30 -15.60
N ALA A 69 -13.93 6.97 -15.65
CA ALA A 69 -14.12 8.26 -16.28
C ALA A 69 -14.57 9.27 -15.21
N VAL A 70 -14.16 10.52 -15.34
CA VAL A 70 -14.45 11.59 -14.38
C VAL A 70 -15.15 12.72 -15.12
N MET A 71 -16.28 13.16 -14.59
CA MET A 71 -17.05 14.29 -15.11
C MET A 71 -17.61 15.14 -13.96
N PRO A 72 -18.05 16.37 -14.20
CA PRO A 72 -18.71 17.17 -13.18
C PRO A 72 -19.98 16.48 -12.66
N VAL A 73 -20.19 16.54 -11.34
CA VAL A 73 -21.31 15.84 -10.69
C VAL A 73 -22.67 16.30 -11.23
N GLY A 74 -22.82 17.58 -11.60
CA GLY A 74 -24.08 18.10 -12.17
C GLY A 74 -24.41 17.50 -13.53
N ASP A 75 -23.40 17.27 -14.37
CA ASP A 75 -23.58 16.68 -15.69
C ASP A 75 -23.91 15.18 -15.55
N LEU A 76 -23.26 14.50 -14.60
CA LEU A 76 -23.58 13.10 -14.26
C LEU A 76 -25.01 12.96 -13.70
N GLN A 77 -25.44 13.87 -12.80
CA GLN A 77 -26.81 13.89 -12.28
C GLN A 77 -27.85 14.08 -13.39
N THR A 78 -27.56 14.95 -14.36
CA THR A 78 -28.42 15.17 -15.53
C THR A 78 -28.50 13.93 -16.41
N LEU A 79 -27.38 13.31 -16.73
CA LEU A 79 -27.30 12.06 -17.50
C LEU A 79 -28.07 10.93 -16.81
N LEU A 80 -27.91 10.75 -15.50
CA LEU A 80 -28.54 9.68 -14.73
C LEU A 80 -29.96 9.98 -14.27
N VAL A 81 -30.53 11.12 -14.63
CA VAL A 81 -31.88 11.57 -14.19
C VAL A 81 -31.96 11.60 -12.65
N LEU A 82 -30.90 12.04 -12.01
CA LEU A 82 -30.81 12.18 -10.54
C LEU A 82 -31.21 13.61 -10.12
N PRO A 83 -31.92 13.76 -8.99
CA PRO A 83 -32.11 15.08 -8.39
C PRO A 83 -30.76 15.72 -8.02
N PRO A 84 -30.61 17.07 -8.14
CA PRO A 84 -29.33 17.74 -7.92
C PRO A 84 -28.76 17.62 -6.49
N ASN A 85 -29.56 17.19 -5.54
CA ASN A 85 -29.15 16.96 -4.15
C ASN A 85 -28.88 15.48 -3.82
N ARG A 86 -28.81 14.60 -4.82
CA ARG A 86 -28.55 13.17 -4.64
C ARG A 86 -27.31 12.72 -5.39
N VAL A 87 -26.58 11.83 -4.75
CA VAL A 87 -25.44 11.10 -5.33
C VAL A 87 -25.54 9.64 -4.90
N HIS A 88 -24.92 8.73 -5.64
CA HIS A 88 -24.91 7.30 -5.29
C HIS A 88 -23.97 7.03 -4.14
N GLU A 89 -22.80 7.68 -4.16
CA GLU A 89 -21.72 7.44 -3.21
C GLU A 89 -20.91 8.72 -2.95
N ILE A 90 -20.41 8.86 -1.74
CA ILE A 90 -19.45 9.90 -1.36
C ILE A 90 -18.20 9.20 -0.85
N ALA A 91 -17.11 9.28 -1.60
CA ALA A 91 -15.82 8.78 -1.17
C ALA A 91 -15.13 9.77 -0.24
N VAL A 92 -14.74 9.30 0.94
CA VAL A 92 -14.00 10.09 1.94
C VAL A 92 -12.58 9.56 2.03
N ALA A 93 -11.59 10.38 1.66
CA ALA A 93 -10.19 10.04 1.80
C ALA A 93 -9.67 10.41 3.20
N THR A 94 -8.97 9.50 3.84
CA THR A 94 -8.27 9.72 5.10
C THR A 94 -6.77 9.88 4.84
N ALA A 95 -6.09 10.67 5.68
CA ALA A 95 -4.63 10.84 5.58
C ALA A 95 -3.87 9.52 5.86
N ASP A 96 -4.45 8.65 6.70
CA ASP A 96 -3.95 7.30 6.98
C ASP A 96 -5.01 6.29 6.55
N PRO A 97 -4.73 5.44 5.55
CA PRO A 97 -5.65 4.39 5.11
C PRO A 97 -6.04 3.39 6.22
N MET A 98 -5.16 3.16 7.20
CA MET A 98 -5.43 2.26 8.33
C MET A 98 -6.40 2.88 9.34
N ALA A 99 -6.59 4.19 9.33
CA ALA A 99 -7.58 4.90 10.16
C ALA A 99 -9.00 4.86 9.56
N ALA A 100 -9.21 4.21 8.43
CA ALA A 100 -10.51 4.18 7.73
C ALA A 100 -11.62 3.58 8.59
N GLU A 101 -11.36 2.49 9.33
CA GLU A 101 -12.35 1.86 10.21
C GLU A 101 -12.78 2.79 11.37
N ALA A 102 -11.81 3.43 12.03
CA ALA A 102 -12.08 4.37 13.09
C ALA A 102 -12.85 5.60 12.59
N THR A 103 -12.53 6.05 11.38
CA THR A 103 -13.22 7.17 10.73
C THR A 103 -14.63 6.78 10.32
N ALA A 104 -14.81 5.59 9.75
CA ALA A 104 -16.13 5.06 9.39
C ALA A 104 -17.03 4.91 10.63
N ALA A 105 -16.52 4.38 11.72
CA ALA A 105 -17.28 4.28 12.98
C ALA A 105 -17.74 5.66 13.49
N ARG A 106 -16.86 6.67 13.45
CA ARG A 106 -17.21 8.04 13.85
C ARG A 106 -18.26 8.68 12.94
N LEU A 107 -18.19 8.44 11.63
CA LEU A 107 -19.17 8.93 10.68
C LEU A 107 -20.51 8.21 10.83
N ALA A 108 -20.50 6.91 11.09
CA ALA A 108 -21.70 6.11 11.35
C ALA A 108 -22.47 6.56 12.59
N ASP A 109 -21.81 7.18 13.56
CA ASP A 109 -22.47 7.75 14.75
C ASP A 109 -23.18 9.09 14.45
N ILE A 110 -22.71 9.85 13.46
CA ILE A 110 -23.15 11.23 13.18
C ILE A 110 -24.14 11.27 12.02
N LEU A 111 -23.88 10.56 10.93
CA LEU A 111 -24.62 10.68 9.67
C LEU A 111 -26.06 10.18 9.73
N PRO A 112 -26.45 9.14 10.49
CA PRO A 112 -27.85 8.74 10.60
C PRO A 112 -28.77 9.80 11.18
N ALA A 113 -28.22 10.78 11.91
CA ALA A 113 -28.99 11.94 12.39
C ALA A 113 -29.32 12.95 11.27
N VAL A 114 -28.55 12.91 10.16
CA VAL A 114 -28.76 13.76 8.99
C VAL A 114 -29.70 13.07 7.99
N ASP A 115 -29.39 11.83 7.63
CA ASP A 115 -30.25 10.98 6.79
C ASP A 115 -30.06 9.50 7.19
N PRO A 116 -31.13 8.82 7.67
CA PRO A 116 -31.07 7.41 8.06
C PRO A 116 -30.76 6.44 6.91
N ALA A 117 -30.84 6.89 5.66
CA ALA A 117 -30.53 6.07 4.50
C ALA A 117 -29.02 6.04 4.16
N ILE A 118 -28.21 6.85 4.85
CA ILE A 118 -26.75 6.87 4.63
C ILE A 118 -26.13 5.67 5.37
N GLU A 119 -25.50 4.80 4.59
CA GLU A 119 -24.65 3.73 5.09
C GLU A 119 -23.18 4.13 4.98
N VAL A 120 -22.41 3.95 6.03
CA VAL A 120 -20.96 4.23 6.06
C VAL A 120 -20.21 2.92 6.03
N VAL A 121 -19.48 2.68 4.96
CA VAL A 121 -18.75 1.43 4.74
C VAL A 121 -17.27 1.73 4.56
N PRO A 122 -16.36 1.19 5.40
CA PRO A 122 -14.93 1.34 5.20
C PRO A 122 -14.45 0.50 4.00
N TRP A 123 -13.35 0.92 3.38
CA TRP A 123 -12.78 0.21 2.22
C TRP A 123 -12.43 -1.26 2.50
N THR A 124 -12.12 -1.59 3.77
CA THR A 124 -11.82 -2.95 4.21
C THR A 124 -12.99 -3.92 4.04
N VAL A 125 -14.23 -3.40 4.14
CA VAL A 125 -15.46 -4.17 3.90
C VAL A 125 -15.82 -4.20 2.42
N LEU A 126 -15.57 -3.09 1.70
CA LEU A 126 -15.84 -3.01 0.24
C LEU A 126 -14.89 -3.89 -0.57
N ASN A 127 -13.63 -4.04 -0.12
CA ASN A 127 -12.60 -4.80 -0.81
C ASN A 127 -11.97 -5.87 0.09
N PRO A 128 -12.70 -6.93 0.47
CA PRO A 128 -12.17 -7.99 1.31
C PRO A 128 -10.96 -8.70 0.70
N ALA A 129 -10.92 -8.83 -0.64
CA ALA A 129 -9.79 -9.41 -1.35
C ALA A 129 -8.49 -8.61 -1.14
N MET A 130 -8.57 -7.28 -1.03
CA MET A 130 -7.41 -6.43 -0.73
C MET A 130 -6.92 -6.66 0.70
N VAL A 131 -7.84 -6.81 1.65
CA VAL A 131 -7.51 -7.12 3.06
C VAL A 131 -6.81 -8.47 3.16
N ASP A 132 -7.36 -9.49 2.48
CA ASP A 132 -6.75 -10.82 2.43
C ASP A 132 -5.36 -10.80 1.79
N TYR A 133 -5.19 -10.03 0.73
CA TYR A 133 -3.89 -9.84 0.08
C TYR A 133 -2.85 -9.19 1.02
N LEU A 134 -3.25 -8.14 1.75
CA LEU A 134 -2.37 -7.50 2.73
C LEU A 134 -2.00 -8.46 3.87
N ALA A 135 -2.97 -9.21 4.40
CA ALA A 135 -2.72 -10.22 5.43
C ALA A 135 -1.78 -11.35 4.95
N LEU A 136 -1.94 -11.77 3.68
CA LEU A 136 -1.04 -12.73 3.05
C LEU A 136 0.38 -12.16 2.91
N ALA A 137 0.51 -10.90 2.47
CA ALA A 137 1.80 -10.22 2.34
C ALA A 137 2.53 -10.13 3.69
N ASP A 138 1.83 -9.77 4.76
CA ASP A 138 2.38 -9.74 6.13
C ASP A 138 2.83 -11.13 6.60
N SER A 139 2.03 -12.16 6.31
CA SER A 139 2.36 -13.54 6.65
C SER A 139 3.60 -14.03 5.90
N MET A 140 3.70 -13.71 4.61
CA MET A 140 4.89 -14.03 3.80
C MET A 140 6.12 -13.29 4.30
N TYR A 141 5.99 -12.01 4.65
CA TYR A 141 7.07 -11.23 5.23
C TYR A 141 7.58 -11.88 6.53
N PHE A 142 6.67 -12.28 7.43
CA PHE A 142 7.03 -12.98 8.67
C PHE A 142 7.80 -14.28 8.40
N ILE A 143 7.35 -15.10 7.45
CA ILE A 143 8.04 -16.35 7.07
C ILE A 143 9.47 -16.06 6.57
N ILE A 144 9.63 -15.06 5.69
CA ILE A 144 10.93 -14.66 5.17
C ILE A 144 11.86 -14.24 6.32
N VAL A 145 11.36 -13.41 7.24
CA VAL A 145 12.13 -12.97 8.42
C VAL A 145 12.57 -14.15 9.26
N VAL A 146 11.68 -15.12 9.55
CA VAL A 146 12.00 -16.32 10.32
C VAL A 146 13.07 -17.16 9.62
N ILE A 147 12.99 -17.35 8.30
CA ILE A 147 13.96 -18.09 7.52
C ILE A 147 15.33 -17.38 7.57
N VAL A 148 15.38 -16.08 7.32
CA VAL A 148 16.62 -15.29 7.32
C VAL A 148 17.27 -15.31 8.70
N PHE A 149 16.47 -15.12 9.76
CA PHE A 149 16.96 -15.23 11.14
C PHE A 149 17.47 -16.65 11.46
N GLY A 150 16.76 -17.68 11.01
CA GLY A 150 17.19 -19.06 11.16
C GLY A 150 18.57 -19.29 10.53
N ILE A 151 18.76 -18.88 9.28
CA ILE A 151 20.05 -18.99 8.59
C ILE A 151 21.16 -18.22 9.35
N ALA A 152 20.86 -17.01 9.81
CA ALA A 152 21.81 -16.21 10.57
C ALA A 152 22.22 -16.90 11.89
N ILE A 153 21.25 -17.44 12.64
CA ILE A 153 21.51 -18.18 13.90
C ILE A 153 22.38 -19.39 13.62
N PHE A 154 22.08 -20.18 12.57
CA PHE A 154 22.91 -21.35 12.21
C PHE A 154 24.33 -20.93 11.81
N GLY A 155 24.47 -19.84 11.05
CA GLY A 155 25.77 -19.29 10.66
C GLY A 155 26.62 -18.88 11.87
N VAL A 156 26.04 -18.14 12.81
CA VAL A 156 26.71 -17.73 14.05
C VAL A 156 27.03 -18.94 14.92
N ALA A 157 26.09 -19.87 15.09
CA ALA A 157 26.33 -21.09 15.90
C ALA A 157 27.47 -21.94 15.33
N ASN A 158 27.52 -22.12 14.01
CA ASN A 158 28.59 -22.86 13.35
C ASN A 158 29.95 -22.17 13.54
N SER A 159 30.01 -20.84 13.39
CA SER A 159 31.23 -20.05 13.59
C SER A 159 31.73 -20.11 15.03
N MET A 160 30.81 -19.95 15.99
CA MET A 160 31.14 -20.07 17.44
C MET A 160 31.58 -21.47 17.83
N LEU A 161 30.97 -22.50 17.24
CA LEU A 161 31.35 -23.90 17.47
C LEU A 161 32.78 -24.14 16.98
N MET A 162 33.12 -23.69 15.77
CA MET A 162 34.47 -23.82 15.21
C MET A 162 35.50 -23.09 16.05
N ALA A 163 35.26 -21.85 16.42
CA ALA A 163 36.13 -21.06 17.29
C ALA A 163 36.36 -21.77 18.66
N THR A 164 35.29 -22.36 19.21
CA THR A 164 35.37 -23.12 20.47
C THR A 164 36.25 -24.38 20.33
N PHE A 165 36.16 -25.11 19.21
CA PHE A 165 36.99 -26.28 18.96
C PHE A 165 38.45 -25.90 18.76
N GLU A 166 38.76 -24.81 18.07
CA GLU A 166 40.15 -24.32 17.89
C GLU A 166 40.81 -23.97 19.24
N ARG A 167 40.04 -23.37 20.17
CA ARG A 167 40.54 -22.95 21.52
C ARG A 167 40.39 -24.00 22.60
N ARG A 168 40.06 -25.26 22.26
CA ARG A 168 39.81 -26.33 23.22
C ARG A 168 40.99 -26.58 24.17
N ARG A 169 42.25 -26.43 23.70
CA ARG A 169 43.45 -26.57 24.53
C ARG A 169 43.58 -25.46 25.58
N GLU A 170 43.23 -24.23 25.24
CA GLU A 170 43.22 -23.08 26.15
C GLU A 170 42.20 -23.30 27.27
N PHE A 171 41.02 -23.79 26.94
CA PHE A 171 39.97 -24.11 27.93
C PHE A 171 40.42 -25.26 28.87
N ALA A 172 41.09 -26.27 28.36
CA ALA A 172 41.62 -27.35 29.17
C ALA A 172 42.68 -26.86 30.18
N VAL A 173 43.57 -25.95 29.76
CA VAL A 173 44.57 -25.35 30.65
C VAL A 173 43.90 -24.48 31.73
N MET A 174 42.87 -23.65 31.35
CA MET A 174 42.15 -22.88 32.34
C MET A 174 41.46 -23.74 33.40
N LEU A 175 40.85 -24.83 32.99
CA LEU A 175 40.23 -25.79 33.93
C LEU A 175 41.27 -26.47 34.82
N ALA A 176 42.44 -26.81 34.29
CA ALA A 176 43.56 -27.40 35.08
C ALA A 176 44.16 -26.43 36.12
N LEU A 177 44.08 -25.11 35.81
CA LEU A 177 44.48 -24.03 36.73
C LEU A 177 43.41 -23.68 37.77
N GLY A 178 42.28 -24.41 37.80
CA GLY A 178 41.20 -24.23 38.78
C GLY A 178 40.05 -23.32 38.37
N ALA A 179 39.99 -22.92 37.08
CA ALA A 179 38.80 -22.21 36.57
C ALA A 179 37.57 -23.13 36.62
N THR A 180 36.41 -22.56 36.95
CA THR A 180 35.18 -23.33 36.96
C THR A 180 34.61 -23.48 35.55
N PRO A 181 33.86 -24.55 35.22
CA PRO A 181 33.19 -24.68 33.93
C PRO A 181 32.27 -23.49 33.61
N ARG A 182 31.66 -22.87 34.64
CA ARG A 182 30.81 -21.67 34.50
C ARG A 182 31.60 -20.46 34.02
N SER A 183 32.85 -20.28 34.46
CA SER A 183 33.69 -19.16 34.01
C SER A 183 34.10 -19.31 32.54
N VAL A 184 34.36 -20.53 32.07
CA VAL A 184 34.65 -20.82 30.66
C VAL A 184 33.39 -20.55 29.82
N TRP A 185 32.25 -21.01 30.27
CA TRP A 185 30.95 -20.71 29.60
C TRP A 185 30.68 -19.21 29.52
N ALA A 186 30.87 -18.48 30.62
CA ALA A 186 30.67 -17.04 30.64
C ALA A 186 31.62 -16.31 29.68
N ALA A 187 32.87 -16.77 29.53
CA ALA A 187 33.82 -16.20 28.58
C ALA A 187 33.33 -16.39 27.12
N VAL A 188 32.93 -17.60 26.74
CA VAL A 188 32.40 -17.89 25.39
C VAL A 188 31.10 -17.08 25.11
N LEU A 189 30.21 -16.99 26.11
CA LEU A 189 28.97 -16.23 25.97
C LEU A 189 29.22 -14.72 25.80
N SER A 190 30.19 -14.19 26.59
CA SER A 190 30.54 -12.76 26.48
C SER A 190 31.15 -12.40 25.13
N GLU A 191 31.96 -13.31 24.57
CA GLU A 191 32.51 -13.16 23.21
C GLU A 191 31.43 -13.17 22.15
N GLY A 192 30.49 -14.14 22.24
CA GLY A 192 29.33 -14.19 21.34
C GLY A 192 28.44 -12.96 21.46
N LEU A 193 28.19 -12.46 22.67
CA LEU A 193 27.44 -11.24 22.91
C LEU A 193 28.14 -10.01 22.30
N ALA A 194 29.45 -9.91 22.46
CA ALA A 194 30.23 -8.80 21.88
C ALA A 194 30.14 -8.81 20.34
N VAL A 195 30.29 -9.98 19.71
CA VAL A 195 30.11 -10.14 18.26
C VAL A 195 28.69 -9.76 17.84
N GLY A 196 27.68 -10.20 18.61
CA GLY A 196 26.28 -9.86 18.35
C GLY A 196 26.01 -8.36 18.42
N VAL A 197 26.54 -7.66 19.43
CA VAL A 197 26.38 -6.19 19.56
C VAL A 197 27.09 -5.46 18.42
N VAL A 198 28.30 -5.86 18.05
CA VAL A 198 29.04 -5.26 16.92
C VAL A 198 28.25 -5.46 15.61
N SER A 199 27.76 -6.68 15.39
CA SER A 199 26.96 -7.00 14.19
C SER A 199 25.66 -6.20 14.14
N LEU A 200 24.98 -6.01 15.27
CA LEU A 200 23.77 -5.18 15.38
C LEU A 200 24.06 -3.72 15.01
N VAL A 201 25.13 -3.15 15.55
CA VAL A 201 25.53 -1.76 15.25
C VAL A 201 25.89 -1.60 13.78
N LEU A 202 26.68 -2.50 13.21
CA LEU A 202 27.04 -2.47 11.80
C LEU A 202 25.81 -2.65 10.90
N GLY A 203 24.93 -3.59 11.25
CA GLY A 203 23.67 -3.77 10.54
C GLY A 203 22.78 -2.53 10.58
N ALA A 204 22.65 -1.88 11.74
CA ALA A 204 21.88 -0.64 11.87
C ALA A 204 22.48 0.52 11.07
N VAL A 205 23.81 0.66 11.04
CA VAL A 205 24.52 1.69 10.26
C VAL A 205 24.26 1.53 8.76
N VAL A 206 24.11 0.32 8.27
CA VAL A 206 23.79 0.05 6.85
C VAL A 206 22.30 0.15 6.57
N ALA A 207 21.47 -0.43 7.44
CA ALA A 207 20.03 -0.50 7.23
C ALA A 207 19.33 0.86 7.35
N PHE A 208 19.76 1.70 8.30
CA PHE A 208 19.13 3.00 8.54
C PHE A 208 19.21 3.96 7.34
N PRO A 209 20.37 4.18 6.70
CA PRO A 209 20.45 5.02 5.50
C PRO A 209 19.63 4.45 4.33
N LEU A 210 19.63 3.12 4.15
CA LEU A 210 18.80 2.46 3.13
C LEU A 210 17.31 2.71 3.37
N MET A 211 16.85 2.55 4.61
CA MET A 211 15.46 2.80 4.97
C MET A 211 15.05 4.27 4.70
N VAL A 212 15.90 5.22 5.08
CA VAL A 212 15.65 6.65 4.82
C VAL A 212 15.65 6.94 3.32
N TRP A 213 16.55 6.32 2.56
CA TRP A 213 16.59 6.48 1.11
C TRP A 213 15.33 5.94 0.43
N PHE A 214 14.88 4.75 0.77
CA PHE A 214 13.63 4.17 0.26
C PHE A 214 12.38 4.97 0.67
N HIS A 215 12.41 5.55 1.87
CA HIS A 215 11.30 6.40 2.33
C HIS A 215 11.19 7.70 1.52
N ASN A 216 12.33 8.33 1.21
CA ASN A 216 12.37 9.62 0.51
C ASN A 216 12.34 9.49 -1.02
N ALA A 217 12.76 8.35 -1.56
CA ALA A 217 12.77 8.06 -2.99
C ALA A 217 12.26 6.63 -3.20
N PRO A 218 10.93 6.40 -3.05
CA PRO A 218 10.36 5.11 -3.31
C PRO A 218 10.64 4.70 -4.76
N PRO A 219 11.00 3.43 -5.02
CA PRO A 219 11.22 2.95 -6.38
C PRO A 219 9.94 3.10 -7.19
N ASP A 220 10.08 3.66 -8.39
CA ASP A 220 8.99 3.78 -9.34
C ASP A 220 8.62 2.38 -9.87
N MET A 221 7.49 1.85 -9.39
CA MET A 221 6.96 0.53 -9.76
C MET A 221 6.11 0.59 -11.03
N SER A 222 5.92 1.77 -11.64
CA SER A 222 5.11 1.94 -12.86
C SER A 222 5.72 1.31 -14.12
N ARG A 223 6.97 0.77 -14.01
CA ARG A 223 7.70 0.16 -15.13
C ARG A 223 7.70 -1.37 -15.13
N PHE A 224 7.05 -1.98 -14.16
CA PHE A 224 6.91 -3.43 -14.02
C PHE A 224 5.44 -3.85 -14.13
#